data_c89dd9cd71f9805c6a61e561094a9a6d
#
_entry.id   c89dd9cd71f9805c6a61e561094a9a6d
#
_cell.length_a   1.000
_cell.length_b   1.000
_cell.length_c   1.000
_cell.angle_alpha   90.00
_cell.angle_beta   90.00
_cell.angle_gamma   90.00
#
_symmetry.space_group_name_H-M   'P 1'
#
loop_
_entity.id
_entity.type
_entity.pdbx_description
1 polymer ?
#
loop_
_entity_poly.entity_id
_entity_poly.type
_entity_poly.pdbx_seq_one_letter_code
_entity_poly.pdbx_strand_id
1 'polypeptide(L)'
;DYIPPEIELITDIEDQFYPSGSYDILSIASDNIGINSVELFWQAGNNQIQSIICEETFNQDFGTVYLGSISYDGISPGTEIRYWTVATDASSQSNQSESDEKHFYISDQYALGNFEDASSMNSWDLGDWGRQYVNHTIKWAINDSPNGLYAPNAYNPCYLIDPINLTHFSKAYLKFKSGELLRPGDYGYVQVKRGDNPNWINILTISAWNNQELFERYINLDTYINEDELYLRLLMTSDSDDESQGWYVDDINLVLNQDMPPNVHTDLNMSNIPNQLALNPSYPNPFNPNTRISFSLPRLSNVNIQVVDINGRKIRNLLNNIVEPGNHTISWNGTNDNGVNMSSGIYFIILNVDGSILSQKLSLIR
;
A
#
# COMPACT_ATOMS: atom_id res chain seq x y z
N ASP A 1 42.97 -4.11 -41.62
CA ASP A 1 41.90 -5.07 -41.52
C ASP A 1 40.59 -4.46 -42.01
N TYR A 2 39.74 -5.28 -42.61
CA TYR A 2 38.42 -4.90 -43.13
C TYR A 2 37.33 -5.80 -42.55
N ILE A 3 37.64 -6.61 -41.55
CA ILE A 3 36.70 -7.49 -40.88
C ILE A 3 36.13 -6.68 -39.70
N PRO A 4 34.81 -6.41 -39.64
CA PRO A 4 34.25 -5.75 -38.49
C PRO A 4 34.21 -6.68 -37.27
N PRO A 5 34.17 -6.12 -36.03
CA PRO A 5 34.08 -6.91 -34.82
C PRO A 5 32.73 -7.68 -34.74
N GLU A 6 32.72 -8.78 -34.00
CA GLU A 6 31.47 -9.43 -33.59
C GLU A 6 31.02 -8.85 -32.27
N ILE A 7 29.72 -8.57 -32.14
CA ILE A 7 29.11 -8.06 -30.93
C ILE A 7 27.75 -8.70 -30.68
N GLU A 8 27.50 -9.06 -29.42
CA GLU A 8 26.24 -9.60 -28.95
C GLU A 8 25.82 -8.86 -27.68
N LEU A 9 24.56 -8.46 -27.62
CA LEU A 9 23.93 -7.84 -26.45
C LEU A 9 23.42 -8.95 -25.52
N ILE A 10 24.10 -9.16 -24.40
CA ILE A 10 23.78 -10.23 -23.43
C ILE A 10 22.54 -9.88 -22.61
N THR A 11 22.49 -8.65 -22.08
CA THR A 11 21.40 -8.22 -21.20
C THR A 11 20.10 -8.12 -21.98
N ASP A 12 19.07 -8.79 -21.47
CA ASP A 12 17.68 -8.66 -21.90
C ASP A 12 16.87 -8.18 -20.69
N ILE A 13 16.41 -6.94 -20.74
CA ILE A 13 15.66 -6.33 -19.64
C ILE A 13 14.18 -6.58 -19.88
N GLU A 14 13.53 -7.25 -18.94
CA GLU A 14 12.07 -7.32 -18.90
C GLU A 14 11.49 -5.94 -18.56
N ASP A 15 10.20 -5.72 -18.84
CA ASP A 15 9.50 -4.48 -18.49
C ASP A 15 9.71 -4.14 -17.02
N GLN A 16 10.23 -2.95 -16.77
CA GLN A 16 10.59 -2.50 -15.43
C GLN A 16 9.43 -1.74 -14.80
N PHE A 17 9.08 -2.16 -13.60
CA PHE A 17 7.97 -1.55 -12.89
C PHE A 17 8.38 -0.27 -12.17
N TYR A 18 9.59 -0.20 -11.66
CA TYR A 18 10.08 1.01 -11.01
C TYR A 18 11.58 1.15 -11.16
N PRO A 19 12.03 2.32 -11.57
CA PRO A 19 13.44 2.53 -11.78
C PRO A 19 14.21 2.68 -10.46
N SER A 20 15.16 1.81 -10.20
CA SER A 20 16.12 1.94 -9.11
C SER A 20 17.49 2.36 -9.62
N GLY A 21 17.69 3.65 -9.94
CA GLY A 21 19.00 4.20 -10.25
C GLY A 21 19.41 4.05 -11.72
N SER A 22 19.95 2.94 -12.15
CA SER A 22 20.40 2.70 -13.52
C SER A 22 20.20 1.24 -13.92
N TYR A 23 20.10 1.00 -15.22
CA TYR A 23 20.05 -0.34 -15.78
C TYR A 23 21.40 -0.72 -16.35
N ASP A 24 22.01 -1.77 -15.83
CA ASP A 24 23.28 -2.29 -16.29
C ASP A 24 23.11 -3.18 -17.52
N ILE A 25 23.74 -2.79 -18.59
CA ILE A 25 23.71 -3.46 -19.90
C ILE A 25 25.05 -4.12 -20.14
N LEU A 26 25.02 -5.44 -20.30
CA LEU A 26 26.18 -6.23 -20.65
C LEU A 26 26.14 -6.59 -22.14
N SER A 27 27.26 -6.44 -22.81
CA SER A 27 27.52 -6.95 -24.16
C SER A 27 28.85 -7.67 -24.21
N ILE A 28 28.96 -8.59 -25.14
CA ILE A 28 30.24 -9.28 -25.42
C ILE A 28 30.69 -8.91 -26.81
N ALA A 29 31.97 -8.56 -26.95
CA ALA A 29 32.53 -8.22 -28.24
C ALA A 29 33.88 -8.96 -28.43
N SER A 30 34.16 -9.35 -29.68
CA SER A 30 35.42 -9.97 -30.10
C SER A 30 35.84 -9.49 -31.48
N ASP A 31 37.14 -9.47 -31.71
CA ASP A 31 37.73 -9.15 -32.99
C ASP A 31 39.13 -9.76 -33.10
N ASN A 32 39.59 -10.03 -34.33
CA ASN A 32 40.90 -10.62 -34.61
C ASN A 32 42.09 -9.67 -34.38
N ILE A 33 41.86 -8.34 -34.36
CA ILE A 33 42.87 -7.32 -34.02
C ILE A 33 42.67 -6.79 -32.61
N GLY A 34 41.45 -6.88 -32.09
CA GLY A 34 41.03 -6.41 -30.80
C GLY A 34 39.98 -5.30 -30.90
N ILE A 35 39.30 -5.09 -29.81
CA ILE A 35 38.25 -4.06 -29.66
C ILE A 35 38.87 -2.76 -29.18
N ASN A 36 38.57 -1.65 -29.87
CA ASN A 36 38.96 -0.30 -29.44
C ASN A 36 37.97 0.30 -28.46
N SER A 37 36.65 0.14 -28.72
CA SER A 37 35.59 0.61 -27.84
C SER A 37 34.30 -0.13 -28.08
N VAL A 38 33.48 -0.20 -27.03
CA VAL A 38 32.05 -0.55 -27.10
C VAL A 38 31.28 0.60 -26.56
N GLU A 39 30.28 1.08 -27.28
CA GLU A 39 29.41 2.19 -26.91
C GLU A 39 27.98 1.71 -26.82
N LEU A 40 27.31 1.96 -25.68
CA LEU A 40 25.90 1.71 -25.46
C LEU A 40 25.10 2.93 -25.89
N PHE A 41 24.13 2.71 -26.75
CA PHE A 41 23.15 3.69 -27.19
C PHE A 41 21.79 3.36 -26.61
N TRP A 42 21.00 4.39 -26.26
CA TRP A 42 19.58 4.21 -25.91
C TRP A 42 18.74 5.41 -26.29
N GLN A 43 17.45 5.16 -26.44
CA GLN A 43 16.44 6.18 -26.72
C GLN A 43 15.20 5.94 -25.86
N ALA A 44 14.79 6.95 -25.08
CA ALA A 44 13.55 6.93 -24.30
C ALA A 44 12.42 7.60 -25.11
N GLY A 45 11.44 6.84 -25.56
CA GLY A 45 10.35 7.31 -26.40
C GLY A 45 10.86 8.03 -27.67
N ASN A 46 10.46 9.28 -27.85
CA ASN A 46 10.89 10.14 -28.97
C ASN A 46 12.01 11.12 -28.60
N ASN A 47 12.67 10.95 -27.46
CA ASN A 47 13.78 11.80 -27.05
C ASN A 47 15.00 11.60 -27.96
N GLN A 48 16.01 12.44 -27.75
CA GLN A 48 17.30 12.27 -28.45
C GLN A 48 17.97 10.98 -28.01
N ILE A 49 18.65 10.30 -28.95
CA ILE A 49 19.50 9.16 -28.65
C ILE A 49 20.64 9.62 -27.73
N GLN A 50 20.86 8.90 -26.68
CA GLN A 50 21.96 9.07 -25.73
C GLN A 50 22.95 7.94 -25.91
N SER A 51 24.20 8.16 -25.51
CA SER A 51 25.21 7.11 -25.53
C SER A 51 26.22 7.25 -24.41
N ILE A 52 26.88 6.12 -24.08
CA ILE A 52 27.97 6.05 -23.11
C ILE A 52 28.99 4.98 -23.57
N ILE A 53 30.27 5.26 -23.36
CA ILE A 53 31.31 4.26 -23.55
C ILE A 53 31.21 3.22 -22.43
N CYS A 54 31.14 1.95 -22.82
CA CYS A 54 31.10 0.83 -21.89
C CYS A 54 32.49 0.56 -21.29
N GLU A 55 32.49 0.13 -20.04
CA GLU A 55 33.70 -0.30 -19.33
C GLU A 55 33.96 -1.78 -19.61
N GLU A 56 35.21 -2.12 -19.87
CA GLU A 56 35.67 -3.51 -19.96
C GLU A 56 35.61 -4.13 -18.55
N THR A 57 34.94 -5.28 -18.41
CA THR A 57 34.75 -5.94 -17.10
C THR A 57 35.63 -7.20 -16.97
N PHE A 58 35.48 -8.18 -17.85
CA PHE A 58 36.24 -9.42 -17.83
C PHE A 58 36.26 -10.07 -19.20
N ASN A 59 37.28 -10.90 -19.44
CA ASN A 59 37.46 -11.67 -20.67
C ASN A 59 36.89 -13.08 -20.51
N GLN A 60 36.24 -13.57 -21.55
CA GLN A 60 35.81 -14.97 -21.70
C GLN A 60 36.46 -15.63 -22.90
N ASP A 61 36.34 -16.94 -23.03
CA ASP A 61 36.96 -17.71 -24.12
C ASP A 61 36.49 -17.27 -25.52
N PHE A 62 35.35 -16.59 -25.61
CA PHE A 62 34.72 -16.16 -26.87
C PHE A 62 34.55 -14.63 -27.00
N GLY A 63 35.15 -13.84 -26.11
CA GLY A 63 35.16 -12.39 -26.22
C GLY A 63 35.32 -11.67 -24.88
N THR A 64 35.36 -10.35 -24.94
CA THR A 64 35.44 -9.47 -23.77
C THR A 64 34.06 -8.94 -23.45
N VAL A 65 33.71 -8.95 -22.15
CA VAL A 65 32.42 -8.41 -21.64
C VAL A 65 32.57 -6.93 -21.28
N TYR A 66 31.64 -6.15 -21.77
CA TYR A 66 31.57 -4.71 -21.57
C TYR A 66 30.29 -4.35 -20.82
N LEU A 67 30.40 -3.40 -19.87
CA LEU A 67 29.31 -2.89 -19.05
C LEU A 67 29.03 -1.42 -19.40
N GLY A 68 27.81 -1.12 -19.80
CA GLY A 68 27.26 0.24 -19.88
C GLY A 68 26.04 0.36 -18.98
N SER A 69 25.68 1.57 -18.55
CA SER A 69 24.50 1.77 -17.71
C SER A 69 23.60 2.83 -18.31
N ILE A 70 22.31 2.52 -18.42
CA ILE A 70 21.25 3.46 -18.84
C ILE A 70 20.76 4.19 -17.58
N SER A 71 20.99 5.51 -17.51
CA SER A 71 20.32 6.35 -16.52
C SER A 71 18.91 6.67 -17.01
N TYR A 72 17.93 6.55 -16.11
CA TYR A 72 16.54 6.87 -16.44
C TYR A 72 16.02 8.12 -15.71
N ASP A 73 16.89 8.89 -15.09
CA ASP A 73 16.51 10.15 -14.43
C ASP A 73 15.68 11.03 -15.36
N GLY A 74 14.42 11.29 -14.95
CA GLY A 74 13.49 12.09 -15.73
C GLY A 74 12.73 11.35 -16.84
N ILE A 75 12.82 10.01 -16.93
CA ILE A 75 12.01 9.23 -17.88
C ILE A 75 10.64 8.96 -17.24
N SER A 76 9.57 9.34 -17.95
CA SER A 76 8.20 9.15 -17.48
C SER A 76 7.76 7.69 -17.58
N PRO A 77 6.93 7.20 -16.64
CA PRO A 77 6.26 5.91 -16.79
C PRO A 77 5.47 5.81 -18.10
N GLY A 78 5.36 4.61 -18.64
CA GLY A 78 4.76 4.34 -19.95
C GLY A 78 5.71 4.56 -21.13
N THR A 79 6.95 4.96 -20.87
CA THR A 79 7.94 5.23 -21.93
C THR A 79 8.63 3.91 -22.32
N GLU A 80 8.70 3.65 -23.63
CA GLU A 80 9.55 2.62 -24.19
C GLU A 80 11.01 3.08 -24.18
N ILE A 81 11.93 2.24 -23.71
CA ILE A 81 13.36 2.45 -23.84
C ILE A 81 13.88 1.42 -24.83
N ARG A 82 14.48 1.88 -25.93
CA ARG A 82 15.18 1.07 -26.89
C ARG A 82 16.67 1.22 -26.67
N TYR A 83 17.44 0.14 -26.77
CA TYR A 83 18.88 0.16 -26.53
C TYR A 83 19.62 -0.88 -27.39
N TRP A 84 20.84 -0.53 -27.76
CA TRP A 84 21.76 -1.38 -28.54
C TRP A 84 23.20 -0.96 -28.26
N THR A 85 24.13 -1.79 -28.67
CA THR A 85 25.57 -1.51 -28.52
C THR A 85 26.29 -1.53 -29.87
N VAL A 86 27.33 -0.71 -29.99
CA VAL A 86 28.18 -0.64 -31.16
C VAL A 86 29.63 -0.92 -30.74
N ALA A 87 30.24 -1.92 -31.33
CA ALA A 87 31.67 -2.19 -31.16
C ALA A 87 32.49 -1.59 -32.30
N THR A 88 33.63 -1.03 -31.96
CA THR A 88 34.64 -0.54 -32.91
C THR A 88 35.94 -1.31 -32.72
N ASP A 89 36.52 -1.84 -33.78
CA ASP A 89 37.79 -2.57 -33.73
C ASP A 89 39.00 -1.63 -33.54
N ALA A 90 40.16 -2.24 -33.24
CA ALA A 90 41.43 -1.52 -33.08
C ALA A 90 42.18 -1.31 -34.40
N SER A 91 41.58 -1.61 -35.56
CA SER A 91 42.20 -1.42 -36.86
C SER A 91 42.30 0.06 -37.26
N SER A 92 43.14 0.37 -38.20
CA SER A 92 43.25 1.73 -38.76
C SER A 92 42.03 2.16 -39.56
N GLN A 93 41.15 1.22 -39.90
CA GLN A 93 39.87 1.50 -40.58
C GLN A 93 38.74 1.78 -39.62
N SER A 94 38.90 1.41 -38.34
CA SER A 94 37.86 1.56 -37.29
C SER A 94 36.53 0.93 -37.71
N ASN A 95 36.59 -0.34 -38.14
CA ASN A 95 35.37 -1.05 -38.56
C ASN A 95 34.42 -1.19 -37.38
N GLN A 96 33.12 -1.14 -37.64
CA GLN A 96 32.08 -1.17 -36.63
C GLN A 96 31.05 -2.27 -36.89
N SER A 97 30.53 -2.80 -35.81
CA SER A 97 29.33 -3.65 -35.82
C SER A 97 28.35 -3.20 -34.73
N GLU A 98 27.10 -3.39 -35.03
CA GLU A 98 25.98 -3.05 -34.15
C GLU A 98 25.26 -4.33 -33.70
N SER A 99 24.87 -4.39 -32.45
CA SER A 99 24.03 -5.48 -31.92
C SER A 99 22.59 -5.35 -32.40
N ASP A 100 21.80 -6.40 -32.21
CA ASP A 100 20.35 -6.28 -32.31
C ASP A 100 19.84 -5.23 -31.30
N GLU A 101 18.80 -4.48 -31.69
CA GLU A 101 18.11 -3.55 -30.82
C GLU A 101 17.18 -4.34 -29.87
N LYS A 102 17.25 -4.04 -28.59
CA LYS A 102 16.33 -4.52 -27.57
C LYS A 102 15.52 -3.38 -26.98
N HIS A 103 14.41 -3.70 -26.35
CA HIS A 103 13.55 -2.68 -25.70
C HIS A 103 12.89 -3.24 -24.43
N PHE A 104 12.51 -2.31 -23.55
CA PHE A 104 11.65 -2.55 -22.40
C PHE A 104 10.81 -1.31 -22.13
N TYR A 105 9.74 -1.47 -21.37
CA TYR A 105 8.87 -0.37 -20.96
C TYR A 105 9.09 -0.03 -19.50
N ILE A 106 9.05 1.27 -19.18
CA ILE A 106 8.91 1.74 -17.79
C ILE A 106 7.42 1.78 -17.49
N SER A 107 6.96 0.88 -16.65
CA SER A 107 5.56 0.79 -16.28
C SER A 107 5.16 1.96 -15.38
N ASP A 108 3.93 2.45 -15.54
CA ASP A 108 3.26 3.36 -14.62
C ASP A 108 2.56 2.63 -13.46
N GLN A 109 2.59 1.31 -13.49
CA GLN A 109 2.03 0.45 -12.46
C GLN A 109 3.10 -0.53 -11.95
N TYR A 110 3.20 -0.61 -10.64
CA TYR A 110 4.07 -1.56 -9.94
C TYR A 110 3.23 -2.67 -9.32
N ALA A 111 3.36 -3.90 -9.83
CA ALA A 111 2.66 -5.05 -9.28
C ALA A 111 3.27 -5.43 -7.92
N LEU A 112 2.55 -5.17 -6.84
CA LEU A 112 2.91 -5.59 -5.49
C LEU A 112 2.44 -7.03 -5.21
N GLY A 113 1.38 -7.50 -5.88
CA GLY A 113 0.86 -8.86 -5.73
C GLY A 113 -0.18 -9.20 -6.77
N ASN A 114 0.19 -10.03 -7.73
CA ASN A 114 -0.71 -10.73 -8.63
C ASN A 114 -0.67 -12.23 -8.26
N PHE A 115 -1.67 -12.68 -7.51
CA PHE A 115 -1.67 -14.01 -6.93
C PHE A 115 -2.18 -15.11 -7.88
N GLU A 116 -2.52 -14.80 -9.13
CA GLU A 116 -2.60 -15.78 -10.20
C GLU A 116 -1.24 -16.48 -10.39
N ASP A 117 -0.14 -15.73 -10.24
CA ASP A 117 1.21 -16.27 -10.17
C ASP A 117 1.64 -16.50 -8.71
N ALA A 118 1.98 -17.75 -8.39
CA ALA A 118 2.46 -18.11 -7.06
C ALA A 118 3.78 -17.43 -6.68
N SER A 119 4.59 -16.96 -7.63
CA SER A 119 5.83 -16.24 -7.37
C SER A 119 5.60 -14.90 -6.66
N SER A 120 4.47 -14.24 -6.88
CA SER A 120 4.09 -13.01 -6.20
C SER A 120 4.00 -13.15 -4.68
N MET A 121 3.81 -14.38 -4.17
CA MET A 121 3.82 -14.65 -2.73
C MET A 121 5.20 -14.40 -2.09
N ASN A 122 6.28 -14.45 -2.86
CA ASN A 122 7.64 -14.23 -2.36
C ASN A 122 7.91 -12.79 -1.93
N SER A 123 7.10 -11.84 -2.38
CA SER A 123 7.18 -10.43 -1.99
C SER A 123 6.42 -10.12 -0.69
N TRP A 124 5.76 -11.13 -0.10
CA TRP A 124 4.92 -10.97 1.08
C TRP A 124 5.30 -11.93 2.20
N ASP A 125 5.38 -11.41 3.43
CA ASP A 125 5.35 -12.24 4.64
C ASP A 125 3.87 -12.49 4.98
N LEU A 126 3.39 -13.66 4.58
CA LEU A 126 1.97 -13.99 4.61
C LEU A 126 1.44 -14.30 6.02
N GLY A 127 2.30 -14.69 6.99
CA GLY A 127 1.83 -15.14 8.28
C GLY A 127 0.83 -16.30 8.14
N ASP A 128 -0.41 -16.08 8.61
CA ASP A 128 -1.51 -17.06 8.49
C ASP A 128 -2.26 -16.98 7.17
N TRP A 129 -1.96 -15.99 6.33
CA TRP A 129 -2.56 -15.85 5.00
C TRP A 129 -2.00 -16.90 4.04
N GLY A 130 -2.78 -17.20 3.02
CA GLY A 130 -2.32 -18.12 1.98
C GLY A 130 -3.11 -17.97 0.69
N ARG A 131 -2.58 -18.56 -0.36
CA ARG A 131 -3.21 -18.54 -1.69
C ARG A 131 -4.41 -19.47 -1.71
N GLN A 132 -5.55 -18.95 -2.13
CA GLN A 132 -6.81 -19.68 -2.24
C GLN A 132 -7.50 -19.43 -3.57
N TYR A 133 -8.12 -20.48 -4.13
CA TYR A 133 -8.90 -20.37 -5.36
C TYR A 133 -10.30 -19.83 -5.08
N VAL A 134 -10.65 -18.73 -5.73
CA VAL A 134 -11.95 -18.07 -5.60
C VAL A 134 -12.91 -18.62 -6.65
N ASN A 135 -13.77 -19.56 -6.26
CA ASN A 135 -14.61 -20.34 -7.19
C ASN A 135 -15.51 -19.52 -8.12
N HIS A 136 -16.01 -18.36 -7.65
CA HIS A 136 -16.94 -17.53 -8.45
C HIS A 136 -16.23 -16.73 -9.56
N THR A 137 -14.95 -16.42 -9.40
CA THR A 137 -14.19 -15.63 -10.35
C THR A 137 -13.23 -16.45 -11.19
N ILE A 138 -13.07 -17.75 -10.87
CA ILE A 138 -12.08 -18.66 -11.49
C ILE A 138 -10.67 -18.08 -11.37
N LYS A 139 -10.32 -17.51 -10.22
CA LYS A 139 -9.06 -16.81 -9.97
C LYS A 139 -8.44 -17.21 -8.64
N TRP A 140 -7.14 -17.02 -8.52
CA TRP A 140 -6.43 -17.14 -7.27
C TRP A 140 -6.32 -15.78 -6.59
N ALA A 141 -6.43 -15.78 -5.28
CA ALA A 141 -6.23 -14.63 -4.40
C ALA A 141 -5.49 -15.06 -3.14
N ILE A 142 -4.93 -14.16 -2.36
CA ILE A 142 -4.58 -14.44 -0.99
C ILE A 142 -5.80 -14.25 -0.09
N ASN A 143 -5.88 -15.07 0.95
CA ASN A 143 -6.95 -15.05 1.94
C ASN A 143 -6.35 -15.22 3.34
N ASP A 144 -6.93 -14.55 4.33
CA ASP A 144 -6.46 -14.58 5.73
C ASP A 144 -6.69 -15.92 6.45
N SER A 145 -7.51 -16.80 5.85
CA SER A 145 -7.87 -18.11 6.39
C SER A 145 -8.00 -19.17 5.29
N PRO A 146 -6.92 -19.48 4.54
CA PRO A 146 -6.97 -20.28 3.31
C PRO A 146 -7.42 -21.72 3.52
N ASN A 147 -7.37 -22.21 4.75
CA ASN A 147 -7.71 -23.60 5.10
C ASN A 147 -9.08 -23.76 5.76
N GLY A 148 -9.90 -22.71 5.82
CA GLY A 148 -11.21 -22.81 6.47
C GLY A 148 -11.85 -21.47 6.79
N LEU A 149 -12.35 -21.34 8.00
CA LEU A 149 -12.87 -20.10 8.54
C LEU A 149 -11.81 -19.45 9.43
N TYR A 150 -11.78 -18.11 9.52
CA TYR A 150 -10.90 -17.43 10.47
C TYR A 150 -11.32 -17.76 11.93
N ALA A 151 -10.35 -17.73 12.83
CA ALA A 151 -10.60 -18.00 14.25
C ALA A 151 -11.26 -16.79 14.93
N PRO A 152 -12.04 -17.01 16.01
CA PRO A 152 -12.51 -15.92 16.86
C PRO A 152 -11.33 -15.21 17.54
N ASN A 153 -11.45 -13.87 17.69
CA ASN A 153 -10.39 -12.99 18.19
C ASN A 153 -9.09 -13.09 17.38
N ALA A 154 -9.20 -13.31 16.07
CA ALA A 154 -8.05 -13.34 15.17
C ALA A 154 -7.36 -11.98 15.07
N TYR A 155 -6.05 -12.03 14.85
CA TYR A 155 -5.22 -10.90 14.47
C TYR A 155 -4.20 -11.39 13.46
N ASN A 156 -4.57 -11.36 12.18
CA ASN A 156 -3.83 -11.98 11.08
C ASN A 156 -3.23 -10.91 10.17
N PRO A 157 -1.99 -10.46 10.43
CA PRO A 157 -1.30 -9.54 9.54
C PRO A 157 -0.60 -10.26 8.38
N CYS A 158 -0.54 -9.59 7.24
CA CYS A 158 0.22 -9.97 6.06
C CYS A 158 1.02 -8.75 5.59
N TYR A 159 2.34 -8.84 5.45
CA TYR A 159 3.22 -7.71 5.21
C TYR A 159 3.85 -7.76 3.83
N LEU A 160 3.86 -6.64 3.11
CA LEU A 160 4.79 -6.47 2.00
C LEU A 160 6.21 -6.41 2.57
N ILE A 161 7.12 -7.25 2.06
CA ILE A 161 8.48 -7.41 2.63
C ILE A 161 9.29 -6.15 2.41
N ASP A 162 9.33 -5.65 1.18
CA ASP A 162 10.09 -4.47 0.83
C ASP A 162 9.24 -3.20 0.98
N PRO A 163 9.78 -2.11 1.54
CA PRO A 163 9.07 -0.85 1.63
C PRO A 163 8.88 -0.20 0.26
N ILE A 164 7.81 0.55 0.12
CA ILE A 164 7.52 1.36 -1.06
C ILE A 164 8.27 2.68 -0.94
N ASN A 165 8.99 3.06 -2.00
CA ASN A 165 9.65 4.36 -2.10
C ASN A 165 8.81 5.29 -3.01
N LEU A 166 8.40 6.45 -2.47
CA LEU A 166 7.59 7.45 -3.17
C LEU A 166 8.30 8.80 -3.38
N THR A 167 9.63 8.87 -3.21
CA THR A 167 10.38 10.14 -3.23
C THR A 167 10.41 10.86 -4.58
N HIS A 168 10.20 10.14 -5.68
CA HIS A 168 10.32 10.68 -7.04
C HIS A 168 8.99 10.85 -7.76
N PHE A 169 7.86 10.73 -7.04
CA PHE A 169 6.54 10.80 -7.64
C PHE A 169 5.76 12.02 -7.17
N SER A 170 4.83 12.46 -8.00
CA SER A 170 3.93 13.56 -7.69
C SER A 170 2.56 13.08 -7.23
N LYS A 171 2.19 11.86 -7.59
CA LYS A 171 0.93 11.20 -7.26
C LYS A 171 1.16 9.71 -7.11
N ALA A 172 0.42 9.08 -6.19
CA ALA A 172 0.43 7.64 -6.01
C ALA A 172 -0.92 7.15 -5.49
N TYR A 173 -1.34 5.98 -5.94
CA TYR A 173 -2.45 5.26 -5.32
C TYR A 173 -2.26 3.75 -5.41
N LEU A 174 -2.80 3.02 -4.43
CA LEU A 174 -2.96 1.58 -4.53
C LEU A 174 -4.25 1.26 -5.29
N LYS A 175 -4.16 0.26 -6.16
CA LYS A 175 -5.29 -0.39 -6.83
C LYS A 175 -5.22 -1.87 -6.52
N PHE A 176 -6.30 -2.48 -6.08
CA PHE A 176 -6.34 -3.92 -5.81
C PHE A 176 -7.77 -4.46 -5.94
N LYS A 177 -7.90 -5.76 -6.04
CA LYS A 177 -9.17 -6.46 -5.98
C LYS A 177 -9.40 -7.01 -4.59
N SER A 178 -10.63 -6.91 -4.11
CA SER A 178 -11.02 -7.27 -2.76
C SER A 178 -12.38 -7.96 -2.75
N GLY A 179 -12.46 -9.09 -2.07
CA GLY A 179 -13.70 -9.84 -1.84
C GLY A 179 -13.84 -10.13 -0.35
N GLU A 180 -14.97 -9.78 0.25
CA GLU A 180 -15.16 -9.80 1.69
C GLU A 180 -16.30 -10.73 2.11
N LEU A 181 -16.01 -11.60 3.05
CA LEU A 181 -16.97 -12.41 3.78
C LEU A 181 -16.72 -12.22 5.29
N LEU A 182 -16.80 -10.98 5.75
CA LEU A 182 -16.58 -10.59 7.13
C LEU A 182 -17.90 -10.48 7.87
N ARG A 183 -17.99 -11.03 9.07
CA ARG A 183 -19.17 -10.88 9.93
C ARG A 183 -19.22 -9.49 10.56
N PRO A 184 -20.37 -9.05 11.04
CA PRO A 184 -20.47 -7.81 11.82
C PRO A 184 -19.57 -7.88 13.07
N GLY A 185 -18.65 -6.93 13.22
CA GLY A 185 -17.63 -6.93 14.27
C GLY A 185 -16.23 -7.33 13.81
N ASP A 186 -16.13 -7.89 12.60
CA ASP A 186 -14.86 -8.29 11.99
C ASP A 186 -14.42 -7.28 10.92
N TYR A 187 -13.12 -7.09 10.78
CA TYR A 187 -12.56 -6.03 9.92
C TYR A 187 -11.33 -6.49 9.16
N GLY A 188 -11.25 -6.04 7.91
CA GLY A 188 -10.02 -6.00 7.12
C GLY A 188 -9.45 -4.58 7.10
N TYR A 189 -8.13 -4.45 7.21
CA TYR A 189 -7.43 -3.17 7.17
C TYR A 189 -6.33 -3.19 6.13
N VAL A 190 -6.23 -2.13 5.34
CA VAL A 190 -4.99 -1.78 4.66
C VAL A 190 -4.30 -0.74 5.51
N GLN A 191 -3.07 -1.01 5.90
CA GLN A 191 -2.31 -0.15 6.81
C GLN A 191 -0.94 0.17 6.23
N VAL A 192 -0.46 1.37 6.52
CA VAL A 192 0.89 1.80 6.19
C VAL A 192 1.65 2.28 7.42
N LYS A 193 2.97 2.24 7.34
CA LYS A 193 3.88 2.72 8.37
C LYS A 193 5.06 3.44 7.71
N ARG A 194 5.47 4.59 8.22
CA ARG A 194 6.60 5.40 7.71
C ARG A 194 7.89 5.01 8.40
N GLY A 195 8.90 4.58 7.67
CA GLY A 195 10.24 4.29 8.19
C GLY A 195 10.24 3.58 9.55
N ASP A 196 11.02 4.09 10.48
CA ASP A 196 11.15 3.55 11.84
C ASP A 196 9.96 3.88 12.77
N ASN A 197 8.93 4.60 12.32
CA ASN A 197 7.76 4.89 13.14
C ASN A 197 7.07 3.56 13.55
N PRO A 198 6.88 3.27 14.84
CA PRO A 198 6.29 2.00 15.28
C PRO A 198 4.79 1.90 14.99
N ASN A 199 4.12 3.01 14.64
CA ASN A 199 2.66 3.07 14.52
C ASN A 199 2.21 2.79 13.09
N TRP A 200 1.33 1.81 12.93
CA TRP A 200 0.59 1.57 11.72
C TRP A 200 -0.61 2.52 11.61
N ILE A 201 -0.85 3.03 10.41
CA ILE A 201 -1.93 3.96 10.09
C ILE A 201 -2.92 3.22 9.19
N ASN A 202 -4.20 3.18 9.58
CA ASN A 202 -5.25 2.65 8.72
C ASN A 202 -5.47 3.61 7.55
N ILE A 203 -5.34 3.09 6.34
CA ILE A 203 -5.65 3.82 5.11
C ILE A 203 -6.89 3.26 4.41
N LEU A 204 -7.35 2.08 4.79
CA LEU A 204 -8.65 1.53 4.43
C LEU A 204 -9.13 0.60 5.55
N THR A 205 -10.43 0.66 5.86
CA THR A 205 -11.14 -0.27 6.73
C THR A 205 -12.25 -0.94 5.93
N ILE A 206 -12.32 -2.26 6.03
CA ILE A 206 -13.29 -3.11 5.34
C ILE A 206 -14.10 -3.86 6.40
N SER A 207 -15.42 -3.80 6.30
CA SER A 207 -16.35 -4.49 7.20
C SER A 207 -17.61 -4.91 6.43
N ALA A 208 -17.42 -5.70 5.35
CA ALA A 208 -18.48 -5.97 4.41
C ALA A 208 -18.68 -7.46 4.15
N TRP A 209 -19.85 -7.79 3.62
CA TRP A 209 -20.21 -9.10 3.11
C TRP A 209 -20.67 -8.96 1.65
N ASN A 210 -19.85 -9.40 0.69
CA ASN A 210 -20.12 -9.26 -0.74
C ASN A 210 -20.10 -10.56 -1.56
N ASN A 211 -20.29 -11.71 -0.91
CA ASN A 211 -20.36 -13.03 -1.54
C ASN A 211 -19.11 -13.47 -2.33
N GLN A 212 -17.91 -13.04 -1.90
CA GLN A 212 -16.61 -13.34 -2.55
C GLN A 212 -16.43 -12.72 -3.96
N GLU A 213 -17.28 -11.82 -4.41
CA GLU A 213 -17.00 -11.07 -5.62
C GLU A 213 -15.78 -10.16 -5.41
N LEU A 214 -14.81 -10.21 -6.32
CA LEU A 214 -13.63 -9.35 -6.27
C LEU A 214 -13.93 -8.01 -6.93
N PHE A 215 -14.04 -6.97 -6.13
CA PHE A 215 -14.22 -5.59 -6.59
C PHE A 215 -12.91 -4.82 -6.61
N GLU A 216 -12.75 -3.93 -7.58
CA GLU A 216 -11.61 -3.02 -7.59
C GLU A 216 -11.74 -1.98 -6.48
N ARG A 217 -10.67 -1.80 -5.74
CA ARG A 217 -10.51 -0.78 -4.71
C ARG A 217 -9.31 0.10 -5.01
N TYR A 218 -9.41 1.35 -4.58
CA TYR A 218 -8.41 2.37 -4.84
C TYR A 218 -8.13 3.14 -3.54
N ILE A 219 -6.86 3.34 -3.21
CA ILE A 219 -6.45 4.07 -2.02
C ILE A 219 -5.47 5.16 -2.43
N ASN A 220 -5.82 6.43 -2.22
CA ASN A 220 -4.91 7.54 -2.49
C ASN A 220 -3.74 7.54 -1.51
N LEU A 221 -2.52 7.64 -2.04
CA LEU A 221 -1.27 7.72 -1.29
C LEU A 221 -0.56 9.08 -1.41
N ASP A 222 -1.20 10.10 -1.98
CA ASP A 222 -0.58 11.42 -2.21
C ASP A 222 -0.04 12.06 -0.92
N THR A 223 -0.63 11.73 0.24
CA THR A 223 -0.14 12.19 1.56
C THR A 223 1.18 11.54 2.00
N TYR A 224 1.63 10.52 1.27
CA TYR A 224 2.87 9.79 1.52
C TYR A 224 3.93 10.04 0.45
N ILE A 225 3.67 10.94 -0.50
CA ILE A 225 4.68 11.40 -1.45
C ILE A 225 5.86 11.99 -0.68
N ASN A 226 7.08 11.68 -1.12
CA ASN A 226 8.37 11.94 -0.50
C ASN A 226 8.77 11.01 0.67
N GLU A 227 8.01 9.98 0.98
CA GLU A 227 8.46 8.91 1.87
C GLU A 227 9.37 7.96 1.08
N ASP A 228 10.55 7.68 1.59
CA ASP A 228 11.51 6.72 1.02
C ASP A 228 11.27 5.29 1.50
N GLU A 229 10.69 5.13 2.69
CA GLU A 229 10.31 3.84 3.28
C GLU A 229 8.86 3.86 3.76
N LEU A 230 7.93 3.49 2.89
CA LEU A 230 6.52 3.31 3.24
C LEU A 230 6.21 1.80 3.30
N TYR A 231 6.09 1.26 4.50
CA TYR A 231 5.71 -0.14 4.73
C TYR A 231 4.20 -0.32 4.57
N LEU A 232 3.80 -1.43 3.96
CA LEU A 232 2.41 -1.81 3.71
C LEU A 232 2.09 -3.13 4.39
N ARG A 233 0.91 -3.23 5.00
CA ARG A 233 0.33 -4.50 5.41
C ARG A 233 -1.17 -4.57 5.20
N LEU A 234 -1.65 -5.79 5.05
CA LEU A 234 -3.05 -6.16 5.20
C LEU A 234 -3.21 -6.75 6.60
N LEU A 235 -4.29 -6.44 7.27
CA LEU A 235 -4.57 -6.98 8.60
C LEU A 235 -6.05 -7.39 8.66
N MET A 236 -6.31 -8.62 9.01
CA MET A 236 -7.65 -9.10 9.35
C MET A 236 -7.77 -9.24 10.86
N THR A 237 -8.87 -8.76 11.42
CA THR A 237 -9.21 -8.95 12.84
C THR A 237 -10.64 -9.42 12.98
N SER A 238 -10.89 -10.29 13.94
CA SER A 238 -12.23 -10.76 14.29
C SER A 238 -12.54 -10.54 15.76
N ASP A 239 -13.83 -10.49 16.09
CA ASP A 239 -14.32 -10.50 17.46
C ASP A 239 -14.46 -11.95 18.01
N SER A 240 -15.21 -12.14 19.10
CA SER A 240 -15.39 -13.45 19.74
C SER A 240 -16.51 -14.30 19.15
N ASP A 241 -17.33 -13.67 18.28
CA ASP A 241 -18.54 -14.27 17.77
C ASP A 241 -18.35 -14.65 16.28
N ASP A 242 -19.19 -15.50 15.77
CA ASP A 242 -19.36 -15.88 14.34
C ASP A 242 -18.11 -15.88 13.44
N GLU A 243 -17.68 -17.03 12.99
CA GLU A 243 -16.58 -17.24 12.04
C GLU A 243 -17.07 -17.16 10.58
N SER A 244 -16.20 -16.77 9.64
CA SER A 244 -16.51 -16.77 8.23
C SER A 244 -15.28 -17.05 7.36
N GLN A 245 -15.41 -16.91 6.02
CA GLN A 245 -14.35 -17.24 5.06
C GLN A 245 -13.30 -16.15 4.90
N GLY A 246 -13.53 -14.98 5.50
CA GLY A 246 -12.54 -13.93 5.61
C GLY A 246 -12.45 -12.99 4.42
N TRP A 247 -11.26 -12.47 4.23
CA TRP A 247 -10.93 -11.40 3.28
C TRP A 247 -10.00 -11.93 2.18
N TYR A 248 -10.42 -11.76 0.94
CA TYR A 248 -9.69 -12.14 -0.27
C TYR A 248 -9.09 -10.91 -0.93
N VAL A 249 -7.83 -10.97 -1.31
CA VAL A 249 -7.12 -9.87 -1.96
C VAL A 249 -6.31 -10.39 -3.15
N ASP A 250 -6.36 -9.65 -4.27
CA ASP A 250 -5.62 -9.95 -5.49
C ASP A 250 -5.30 -8.67 -6.29
N ASP A 251 -4.45 -8.78 -7.29
CA ASP A 251 -4.08 -7.72 -8.23
C ASP A 251 -3.68 -6.41 -7.51
N ILE A 252 -2.83 -6.51 -6.47
CA ILE A 252 -2.34 -5.33 -5.75
C ILE A 252 -1.31 -4.60 -6.61
N ASN A 253 -1.64 -3.38 -7.03
CA ASN A 253 -0.78 -2.53 -7.84
C ASN A 253 -0.60 -1.16 -7.19
N LEU A 254 0.63 -0.67 -7.24
CA LEU A 254 0.96 0.72 -6.98
C LEU A 254 0.94 1.46 -8.32
N VAL A 255 0.09 2.46 -8.46
CA VAL A 255 -0.02 3.30 -9.66
C VAL A 255 0.56 4.66 -9.36
N LEU A 256 1.42 5.15 -10.25
CA LEU A 256 2.30 6.30 -10.01
C LEU A 256 2.07 7.38 -11.08
N ASN A 257 2.17 8.66 -10.67
CA ASN A 257 2.02 9.84 -11.52
C ASN A 257 0.72 9.92 -12.33
N GLN A 258 -0.29 9.15 -11.96
CA GLN A 258 -1.62 9.16 -12.57
C GLN A 258 -2.69 9.67 -11.61
N ASP A 259 -3.73 10.29 -12.17
CA ASP A 259 -4.93 10.60 -11.42
C ASP A 259 -5.76 9.33 -11.18
N MET A 260 -6.27 9.19 -9.96
CA MET A 260 -7.24 8.13 -9.69
C MET A 260 -8.45 8.26 -10.63
N PRO A 261 -9.01 7.15 -11.13
CA PRO A 261 -10.20 7.20 -11.96
C PRO A 261 -11.34 7.97 -11.28
N PRO A 262 -12.06 8.86 -11.99
CA PRO A 262 -13.22 9.53 -11.44
C PRO A 262 -14.32 8.51 -11.11
N ASN A 263 -15.06 8.73 -10.03
CA ASN A 263 -16.17 7.88 -9.57
C ASN A 263 -15.80 6.48 -9.06
N VAL A 264 -14.57 6.24 -8.70
CA VAL A 264 -14.25 5.08 -7.86
C VAL A 264 -14.80 5.33 -6.46
N HIS A 265 -15.52 4.33 -5.94
CA HIS A 265 -15.82 4.31 -4.52
C HIS A 265 -14.50 4.18 -3.77
N THR A 266 -13.89 5.32 -3.47
CA THR A 266 -12.92 5.37 -2.40
C THR A 266 -13.76 5.20 -1.14
N ASP A 267 -13.77 4.01 -0.55
CA ASP A 267 -14.33 3.79 0.80
C ASP A 267 -13.58 4.61 1.85
N LEU A 268 -12.74 5.49 1.39
CA LEU A 268 -11.98 6.47 2.14
C LEU A 268 -12.57 7.86 1.98
N ASN A 269 -13.47 8.15 2.86
CA ASN A 269 -13.48 9.47 3.45
C ASN A 269 -12.20 9.66 4.31
N MET A 270 -11.00 9.62 3.69
CA MET A 270 -9.78 10.13 4.37
C MET A 270 -9.95 11.60 4.77
N SER A 271 -10.84 12.35 4.10
CA SER A 271 -11.29 13.66 4.56
C SER A 271 -12.06 13.63 5.89
N ASN A 272 -12.45 12.47 6.39
CA ASN A 272 -13.21 12.29 7.62
C ASN A 272 -12.45 11.55 8.74
N ILE A 273 -11.21 11.11 8.53
CA ILE A 273 -10.38 10.66 9.66
C ILE A 273 -9.87 11.92 10.37
N PRO A 274 -10.32 12.16 11.59
CA PRO A 274 -9.90 13.34 12.35
C PRO A 274 -8.40 13.29 12.60
N ASN A 275 -7.73 14.42 12.40
CA ASN A 275 -6.28 14.54 12.68
C ASN A 275 -5.95 14.52 14.17
N GLN A 276 -6.97 14.67 15.06
CA GLN A 276 -6.79 14.77 16.50
C GLN A 276 -7.94 14.09 17.25
N LEU A 277 -7.62 13.54 18.42
CA LEU A 277 -8.61 13.11 19.38
C LEU A 277 -9.46 14.32 19.83
N ALA A 278 -10.79 14.24 19.69
CA ALA A 278 -11.70 15.28 20.13
C ALA A 278 -12.95 14.68 20.78
N LEU A 279 -13.47 15.37 21.79
CA LEU A 279 -14.81 15.16 22.35
C LEU A 279 -15.64 16.38 21.97
N ASN A 280 -16.55 16.19 21.02
CA ASN A 280 -17.37 17.28 20.49
C ASN A 280 -18.53 17.67 21.44
N PRO A 281 -19.06 18.88 21.36
CA PRO A 281 -20.20 19.30 22.18
C PRO A 281 -21.38 18.35 22.04
N SER A 282 -21.85 17.80 23.16
CA SER A 282 -23.04 16.93 23.17
C SER A 282 -24.30 17.73 22.84
N TYR A 283 -25.17 17.15 22.04
CA TYR A 283 -26.40 17.82 21.61
C TYR A 283 -27.61 16.88 21.66
N PRO A 284 -28.75 17.36 22.19
CA PRO A 284 -28.93 18.63 22.90
C PRO A 284 -28.21 18.65 24.26
N ASN A 285 -27.82 19.86 24.74
CA ASN A 285 -27.30 20.07 26.08
C ASN A 285 -27.66 21.53 26.49
N PRO A 286 -28.61 21.77 27.43
CA PRO A 286 -29.32 20.80 28.25
C PRO A 286 -30.20 19.81 27.48
N PHE A 287 -30.49 18.63 28.06
CA PHE A 287 -31.19 17.54 27.36
C PHE A 287 -32.32 16.92 28.20
N ASN A 288 -33.32 16.32 27.50
CA ASN A 288 -34.47 15.64 28.11
C ASN A 288 -35.01 14.52 27.21
N PRO A 289 -34.96 13.24 27.59
CA PRO A 289 -33.95 12.65 28.45
C PRO A 289 -32.71 12.21 27.67
N ASN A 290 -32.67 12.41 26.33
CA ASN A 290 -31.65 11.89 25.43
C ASN A 290 -30.68 12.98 24.97
N THR A 291 -29.41 12.65 24.96
CA THR A 291 -28.36 13.47 24.32
C THR A 291 -27.41 12.58 23.47
N ARG A 292 -26.85 13.16 22.44
CA ARG A 292 -25.81 12.53 21.62
C ARG A 292 -24.44 13.06 22.03
N ILE A 293 -23.51 12.14 22.17
CA ILE A 293 -22.12 12.41 22.51
C ILE A 293 -21.30 12.00 21.29
N SER A 294 -20.66 12.98 20.67
CA SER A 294 -19.85 12.74 19.47
C SER A 294 -18.38 12.92 19.80
N PHE A 295 -17.54 12.01 19.32
CA PHE A 295 -16.10 12.06 19.50
C PHE A 295 -15.38 11.64 18.21
N SER A 296 -14.13 12.05 18.10
CA SER A 296 -13.30 11.85 16.91
C SER A 296 -12.02 11.12 17.29
N LEU A 297 -11.68 10.08 16.56
CA LEU A 297 -10.48 9.27 16.77
C LEU A 297 -9.56 9.36 15.56
N PRO A 298 -8.29 9.74 15.74
CA PRO A 298 -7.31 9.76 14.65
C PRO A 298 -6.76 8.38 14.31
N ARG A 299 -6.95 7.37 15.18
CA ARG A 299 -6.43 6.00 15.02
C ARG A 299 -7.30 5.01 15.77
N LEU A 300 -7.16 3.73 15.44
CA LEU A 300 -7.71 2.62 16.22
C LEU A 300 -7.24 2.73 17.68
N SER A 301 -8.18 2.75 18.62
CA SER A 301 -7.88 3.05 20.03
C SER A 301 -8.80 2.30 20.97
N ASN A 302 -8.27 1.95 22.14
CA ASN A 302 -9.10 1.47 23.22
C ASN A 302 -9.85 2.64 23.86
N VAL A 303 -11.17 2.64 23.70
CA VAL A 303 -12.06 3.72 24.11
C VAL A 303 -12.92 3.30 25.29
N ASN A 304 -12.87 4.05 26.38
CA ASN A 304 -13.82 3.95 27.47
C ASN A 304 -14.58 5.27 27.63
N ILE A 305 -15.91 5.21 27.54
CA ILE A 305 -16.80 6.37 27.76
C ILE A 305 -17.71 6.07 28.90
N GLN A 306 -17.65 6.91 29.96
CA GLN A 306 -18.47 6.79 31.11
C GLN A 306 -19.14 8.13 31.50
N VAL A 307 -20.32 8.02 32.10
CA VAL A 307 -21.03 9.15 32.75
C VAL A 307 -20.73 9.10 34.23
N VAL A 308 -20.37 10.25 34.80
CA VAL A 308 -20.14 10.42 36.23
C VAL A 308 -20.98 11.57 36.79
N ASP A 309 -21.28 11.55 38.08
CA ASP A 309 -21.91 12.67 38.78
C ASP A 309 -20.88 13.74 39.21
N ILE A 310 -21.36 14.80 39.87
CA ILE A 310 -20.50 15.92 40.32
C ILE A 310 -19.44 15.52 41.36
N ASN A 311 -19.59 14.37 41.97
CA ASN A 311 -18.61 13.81 42.93
C ASN A 311 -17.65 12.81 42.27
N GLY A 312 -17.72 12.65 40.93
CA GLY A 312 -16.89 11.69 40.18
C GLY A 312 -17.37 10.24 40.31
N ARG A 313 -18.52 9.98 40.91
CA ARG A 313 -19.07 8.64 41.03
C ARG A 313 -19.62 8.18 39.68
N LYS A 314 -19.21 6.99 39.22
CA LYS A 314 -19.68 6.37 37.98
C LYS A 314 -21.20 6.15 38.03
N ILE A 315 -21.91 6.63 37.04
CA ILE A 315 -23.36 6.49 36.83
C ILE A 315 -23.61 5.42 35.77
N ARG A 316 -22.93 5.51 34.63
CA ARG A 316 -23.11 4.56 33.50
C ARG A 316 -21.83 4.41 32.69
N ASN A 317 -21.60 3.18 32.26
CA ASN A 317 -20.63 2.89 31.19
C ASN A 317 -21.39 2.90 29.86
N LEU A 318 -20.99 3.78 28.93
CA LEU A 318 -21.60 3.90 27.60
C LEU A 318 -20.85 3.11 26.54
N LEU A 319 -19.53 3.00 26.67
CA LEU A 319 -18.67 2.30 25.73
C LEU A 319 -17.40 1.83 26.47
N ASN A 320 -16.97 0.62 26.18
CA ASN A 320 -15.67 0.11 26.61
C ASN A 320 -15.22 -0.93 25.61
N ASN A 321 -14.60 -0.45 24.52
CA ASN A 321 -14.24 -1.30 23.40
C ASN A 321 -13.08 -0.68 22.61
N ILE A 322 -12.46 -1.47 21.74
CA ILE A 322 -11.57 -0.96 20.68
C ILE A 322 -12.47 -0.34 19.62
N VAL A 323 -12.14 0.90 19.20
CA VAL A 323 -12.94 1.70 18.27
C VAL A 323 -12.07 2.23 17.14
N GLU A 324 -12.61 2.12 15.93
CA GLU A 324 -11.98 2.55 14.67
C GLU A 324 -11.66 4.05 14.63
N PRO A 325 -10.68 4.46 13.77
CA PRO A 325 -10.52 5.87 13.45
C PRO A 325 -11.80 6.42 12.80
N GLY A 326 -12.10 7.69 13.05
CA GLY A 326 -13.27 8.32 12.48
C GLY A 326 -14.08 9.16 13.49
N ASN A 327 -15.26 9.59 13.03
CA ASN A 327 -16.21 10.31 13.85
C ASN A 327 -17.29 9.35 14.37
N HIS A 328 -17.42 9.29 15.69
CA HIS A 328 -18.33 8.37 16.37
C HIS A 328 -19.39 9.12 17.13
N THR A 329 -20.55 8.49 17.30
CA THR A 329 -21.65 9.04 18.06
C THR A 329 -22.30 7.95 18.92
N ILE A 330 -22.45 8.22 20.20
CA ILE A 330 -23.15 7.40 21.17
C ILE A 330 -24.21 8.21 21.87
N SER A 331 -25.27 7.58 22.38
CA SER A 331 -26.36 8.28 23.04
C SER A 331 -26.45 7.92 24.52
N TRP A 332 -26.79 8.91 25.36
CA TRP A 332 -27.17 8.68 26.74
C TRP A 332 -28.63 9.14 26.97
N ASN A 333 -29.42 8.25 27.56
CA ASN A 333 -30.84 8.46 27.83
C ASN A 333 -31.13 8.88 29.27
N GLY A 334 -30.13 9.36 30.01
CA GLY A 334 -30.30 9.82 31.40
C GLY A 334 -30.60 8.69 32.41
N THR A 335 -30.14 7.44 32.14
CA THR A 335 -30.26 6.31 33.07
C THR A 335 -28.90 5.84 33.56
N ASN A 336 -28.84 5.14 34.70
CA ASN A 336 -27.64 4.44 35.17
C ASN A 336 -27.49 3.07 34.54
N ASP A 337 -26.44 2.30 34.93
CA ASP A 337 -26.16 0.94 34.41
C ASP A 337 -27.35 -0.04 34.69
N ASN A 338 -28.16 0.19 35.74
CA ASN A 338 -29.31 -0.64 36.06
C ASN A 338 -30.62 -0.15 35.37
N GLY A 339 -30.54 0.80 34.43
CA GLY A 339 -31.69 1.35 33.74
C GLY A 339 -32.54 2.33 34.57
N VAL A 340 -32.12 2.69 35.79
CA VAL A 340 -32.83 3.64 36.65
C VAL A 340 -32.61 5.07 36.18
N ASN A 341 -33.70 5.83 36.09
CA ASN A 341 -33.67 7.23 35.69
C ASN A 341 -32.89 8.09 36.69
N MET A 342 -31.98 8.90 36.16
CA MET A 342 -31.24 9.89 36.94
C MET A 342 -32.02 11.17 37.11
N SER A 343 -31.84 11.85 38.24
CA SER A 343 -32.47 13.13 38.55
C SER A 343 -31.93 14.25 37.65
N SER A 344 -32.75 15.33 37.46
CA SER A 344 -32.26 16.57 36.87
C SER A 344 -31.01 17.04 37.61
N GLY A 345 -29.98 17.42 36.86
CA GLY A 345 -28.72 17.80 37.46
C GLY A 345 -27.55 17.86 36.47
N ILE A 346 -26.36 18.06 37.01
CA ILE A 346 -25.12 18.13 36.25
C ILE A 346 -24.42 16.78 36.32
N TYR A 347 -23.96 16.31 35.15
CA TYR A 347 -23.18 15.11 34.93
C TYR A 347 -21.97 15.42 34.07
N PHE A 348 -21.01 14.52 34.02
CA PHE A 348 -19.86 14.65 33.15
C PHE A 348 -19.69 13.38 32.32
N ILE A 349 -19.39 13.57 31.04
CA ILE A 349 -18.82 12.52 30.19
C ILE A 349 -17.31 12.50 30.47
N ILE A 350 -16.77 11.31 30.67
CA ILE A 350 -15.36 11.04 30.69
C ILE A 350 -15.06 10.13 29.53
N LEU A 351 -14.30 10.61 28.55
CA LEU A 351 -13.78 9.85 27.43
C LEU A 351 -12.30 9.57 27.72
N ASN A 352 -11.95 8.30 27.87
CA ASN A 352 -10.57 7.83 27.99
C ASN A 352 -10.21 7.07 26.72
N VAL A 353 -9.16 7.50 26.04
CA VAL A 353 -8.63 6.89 24.82
C VAL A 353 -7.16 6.60 25.02
N ASP A 354 -6.77 5.34 25.14
CA ASP A 354 -5.39 4.90 25.36
C ASP A 354 -4.68 5.64 26.51
N GLY A 355 -5.42 6.02 27.56
CA GLY A 355 -4.90 6.80 28.70
C GLY A 355 -5.02 8.32 28.55
N SER A 356 -5.36 8.85 27.38
CA SER A 356 -5.71 10.27 27.19
C SER A 356 -7.14 10.52 27.63
N ILE A 357 -7.37 11.51 28.51
CA ILE A 357 -8.69 11.78 29.09
C ILE A 357 -9.23 13.12 28.61
N LEU A 358 -10.43 13.10 28.04
CA LEU A 358 -11.24 14.28 27.74
C LEU A 358 -12.52 14.24 28.56
N SER A 359 -13.06 15.40 28.93
CA SER A 359 -14.29 15.49 29.68
C SER A 359 -15.20 16.59 29.18
N GLN A 360 -16.52 16.39 29.37
CA GLN A 360 -17.54 17.37 29.00
C GLN A 360 -18.70 17.36 30.00
N LYS A 361 -19.17 18.57 30.30
CA LYS A 361 -20.33 18.78 31.18
C LYS A 361 -21.65 18.54 30.42
N LEU A 362 -22.56 17.81 31.06
CA LEU A 362 -23.93 17.60 30.64
C LEU A 362 -24.93 18.16 31.65
N SER A 363 -26.07 18.68 31.17
CA SER A 363 -27.15 19.17 32.00
C SER A 363 -28.45 18.40 31.66
N LEU A 364 -28.85 17.49 32.55
CA LEU A 364 -30.11 16.74 32.42
C LEU A 364 -31.25 17.54 33.01
N ILE A 365 -32.33 17.69 32.25
CA ILE A 365 -33.60 18.33 32.69
C ILE A 365 -34.70 17.30 32.48
N ARG A 366 -35.49 17.08 33.53
CA ARG A 366 -36.66 16.20 33.47
C ARG A 366 -37.88 16.93 33.96
#